data_27e44e096f6bf993732145b5fdffe06b
#
_entry.id   27e44e096f6bf993732145b5fdffe06b
#
_cell.length_a   1.000
_cell.length_b   1.000
_cell.length_c   1.000
_cell.angle_alpha   90.00
_cell.angle_beta   90.00
_cell.angle_gamma   90.00
#
_symmetry.space_group_name_H-M   'P 1'
#
loop_
_entity.id
_entity.type
_entity.pdbx_description
1 polymer ?
#
loop_
_entity_poly.entity_id
_entity_poly.type
_entity_poly.pdbx_seq_one_letter_code
_entity_poly.pdbx_strand_id
1 'polypeptide(L)'
;MDNQILNITNGEYFNEYYISKFGGLSVPFCEVMMDGETIANIYSQQFIELRAKSLNITENEYKSKMYVYNVLNNNYPSICLWFGKDTFCQVNLLTLLAYLEQIGYQGELKLNYIDDETFEVLASNIDVKLGVYSKIYEDVLILKKIPQDVGILTARAIELFFDYHSDSGELSKLVRANANKERMELILLLLAKSKEYGLSDLQVEKLINSNLSRDV
;
A
#
# COMPACT_ATOMS: atom_id res chain seq x y z
N MET A 1 -5.16 10.65 -31.52
CA MET A 1 -4.88 10.79 -30.08
C MET A 1 -4.07 9.57 -29.70
N ASP A 2 -2.80 9.76 -29.36
CA ASP A 2 -1.94 8.65 -29.01
C ASP A 2 -2.59 7.90 -27.83
N ASN A 3 -2.68 6.58 -27.95
CA ASN A 3 -3.17 5.67 -26.89
C ASN A 3 -2.15 5.70 -25.74
N GLN A 4 -2.18 6.78 -24.96
CA GLN A 4 -1.23 6.97 -23.88
C GLN A 4 -1.63 6.12 -22.68
N ILE A 5 -0.89 5.05 -22.44
CA ILE A 5 -1.05 4.20 -21.26
C ILE A 5 -0.35 4.89 -20.09
N LEU A 6 -1.08 5.11 -18.99
CA LEU A 6 -0.49 5.55 -17.74
C LEU A 6 -0.04 4.33 -16.94
N ASN A 7 1.24 4.27 -16.59
CA ASN A 7 1.74 3.25 -15.66
C ASN A 7 1.78 3.82 -14.25
N ILE A 8 1.25 3.09 -13.29
CA ILE A 8 1.29 3.45 -11.88
C ILE A 8 2.03 2.35 -11.12
N THR A 9 3.13 2.74 -10.50
CA THR A 9 4.04 1.84 -9.78
C THR A 9 3.88 2.00 -8.28
N ASN A 10 4.08 0.95 -7.50
CA ASN A 10 4.11 1.07 -6.04
C ASN A 10 5.47 1.61 -5.59
N GLY A 11 5.51 2.90 -5.26
CA GLY A 11 6.69 3.59 -4.75
C GLY A 11 7.65 4.14 -5.81
N GLU A 12 8.51 5.06 -5.36
CA GLU A 12 9.47 5.78 -6.21
C GLU A 12 10.56 4.86 -6.76
N TYR A 13 11.08 3.95 -5.93
CA TYR A 13 12.21 3.10 -6.29
C TYR A 13 11.91 2.19 -7.49
N PHE A 14 10.76 1.51 -7.47
CA PHE A 14 10.35 0.74 -8.63
C PHE A 14 9.98 1.63 -9.82
N ASN A 15 9.46 2.83 -9.59
CA ASN A 15 9.16 3.78 -10.67
C ASN A 15 10.42 4.21 -11.45
N GLU A 16 11.52 4.50 -10.75
CA GLU A 16 12.81 4.81 -11.37
C GLU A 16 13.34 3.63 -12.20
N TYR A 17 13.28 2.42 -11.66
CA TYR A 17 13.63 1.20 -12.39
C TYR A 17 12.75 1.03 -13.63
N TYR A 18 11.42 1.21 -13.49
CA TYR A 18 10.47 1.10 -14.58
C TYR A 18 10.83 2.06 -15.73
N ILE A 19 11.02 3.33 -15.42
CA ILE A 19 11.38 4.36 -16.41
C ILE A 19 12.68 4.01 -17.10
N SER A 20 13.69 3.57 -16.37
CA SER A 20 15.01 3.24 -16.91
C SER A 20 14.97 2.02 -17.86
N LYS A 21 14.11 1.04 -17.57
CA LYS A 21 14.07 -0.23 -18.29
C LYS A 21 13.06 -0.25 -19.43
N PHE A 22 11.88 0.33 -19.22
CA PHE A 22 10.76 0.23 -20.15
C PHE A 22 10.44 1.57 -20.82
N GLY A 23 10.75 2.69 -20.17
CA GLY A 23 10.37 4.03 -20.64
C GLY A 23 8.86 4.26 -20.54
N GLY A 24 8.40 5.32 -21.21
CA GLY A 24 6.97 5.67 -21.24
C GLY A 24 6.52 6.52 -20.05
N LEU A 25 5.20 6.77 -20.00
CA LEU A 25 4.59 7.56 -18.95
C LEU A 25 4.38 6.70 -17.70
N SER A 26 5.03 7.06 -16.63
CA SER A 26 4.93 6.37 -15.34
C SER A 26 4.89 7.35 -14.17
N VAL A 27 4.10 7.03 -13.14
CA VAL A 27 3.99 7.79 -11.90
C VAL A 27 3.99 6.85 -10.70
N PRO A 28 4.69 7.21 -9.60
CA PRO A 28 4.67 6.39 -8.40
C PRO A 28 3.41 6.66 -7.56
N PHE A 29 2.91 5.61 -6.92
CA PHE A 29 1.93 5.67 -5.84
C PHE A 29 2.68 5.45 -4.53
N CYS A 30 2.88 6.52 -3.76
CA CYS A 30 3.76 6.54 -2.59
C CYS A 30 3.00 6.50 -1.26
N GLU A 31 1.76 5.98 -1.24
CA GLU A 31 0.99 5.83 -0.01
C GLU A 31 1.59 4.80 0.94
N VAL A 32 1.28 4.95 2.22
CA VAL A 32 1.70 4.07 3.32
C VAL A 32 0.44 3.64 4.08
N MET A 33 -0.48 2.97 3.38
CA MET A 33 -1.80 2.61 3.92
C MET A 33 -1.73 1.49 4.98
N MET A 34 -0.59 0.86 5.11
CA MET A 34 -0.32 -0.07 6.21
C MET A 34 -0.37 0.60 7.57
N ASP A 35 -0.13 1.92 7.63
CA ASP A 35 -0.10 2.71 8.86
C ASP A 35 -1.04 3.93 8.80
N GLY A 36 -1.46 4.35 10.00
CA GLY A 36 -2.25 5.55 10.20
C GLY A 36 -3.74 5.40 9.95
N GLU A 37 -4.46 6.49 10.12
CA GLU A 37 -5.90 6.55 9.92
C GLU A 37 -6.25 6.99 8.50
N THR A 38 -7.47 6.67 8.07
CA THR A 38 -8.00 7.05 6.77
C THR A 38 -9.51 7.27 6.82
N ILE A 39 -10.07 7.87 5.76
CA ILE A 39 -11.52 8.12 5.60
C ILE A 39 -11.98 7.74 4.20
N ALA A 40 -13.30 7.61 4.02
CA ALA A 40 -13.90 7.13 2.77
C ALA A 40 -13.67 8.04 1.56
N ASN A 41 -13.64 9.37 1.76
CA ASN A 41 -13.45 10.33 0.67
C ASN A 41 -11.94 10.55 0.41
N ILE A 42 -11.35 9.61 -0.35
CA ILE A 42 -9.91 9.56 -0.64
C ILE A 42 -9.47 10.84 -1.37
N TYR A 43 -8.32 11.38 -0.95
CA TYR A 43 -7.71 12.61 -1.48
C TYR A 43 -8.57 13.88 -1.34
N SER A 44 -9.63 13.86 -0.50
CA SER A 44 -10.28 15.08 -0.03
C SER A 44 -9.36 15.89 0.89
N GLN A 45 -9.68 17.15 1.14
CA GLN A 45 -8.89 17.97 2.06
C GLN A 45 -8.75 17.31 3.45
N GLN A 46 -9.86 16.76 3.99
CA GLN A 46 -9.84 16.03 5.27
C GLN A 46 -8.96 14.78 5.22
N PHE A 47 -9.00 14.04 4.12
CA PHE A 47 -8.11 12.88 3.91
C PHE A 47 -6.64 13.33 3.93
N ILE A 48 -6.29 14.39 3.20
CA ILE A 48 -4.94 14.93 3.13
C ILE A 48 -4.43 15.34 4.51
N GLU A 49 -5.23 16.09 5.28
CA GLU A 49 -4.91 16.50 6.65
C GLU A 49 -4.66 15.30 7.56
N LEU A 50 -5.53 14.31 7.50
CA LEU A 50 -5.45 13.09 8.30
C LEU A 50 -4.21 12.26 7.94
N ARG A 51 -3.94 12.07 6.65
CA ARG A 51 -2.77 11.30 6.18
C ARG A 51 -1.46 12.03 6.49
N ALA A 52 -1.38 13.33 6.23
CA ALA A 52 -0.20 14.13 6.57
C ALA A 52 0.12 14.05 8.07
N LYS A 53 -0.89 14.18 8.93
CA LYS A 53 -0.73 13.98 10.38
C LYS A 53 -0.27 12.57 10.74
N SER A 54 -0.86 11.53 10.15
CA SER A 54 -0.50 10.13 10.41
C SER A 54 0.94 9.80 10.00
N LEU A 55 1.44 10.45 8.94
CA LEU A 55 2.79 10.26 8.43
C LEU A 55 3.81 11.25 9.02
N ASN A 56 3.35 12.16 9.89
CA ASN A 56 4.17 13.21 10.50
C ASN A 56 4.90 14.08 9.46
N ILE A 57 4.19 14.49 8.42
CA ILE A 57 4.65 15.40 7.36
C ILE A 57 3.64 16.54 7.18
N THR A 58 4.02 17.58 6.45
CA THR A 58 3.10 18.66 6.09
C THR A 58 2.15 18.23 4.99
N GLU A 59 0.98 18.89 4.88
CA GLU A 59 0.03 18.65 3.78
C GLU A 59 0.66 18.91 2.39
N ASN A 60 1.55 19.91 2.29
CA ASN A 60 2.22 20.20 1.04
C ASN A 60 3.20 19.09 0.64
N GLU A 61 3.93 18.53 1.58
CA GLU A 61 4.78 17.36 1.35
C GLU A 61 3.95 16.15 0.95
N TYR A 62 2.82 15.92 1.63
CA TYR A 62 1.88 14.86 1.28
C TYR A 62 1.38 15.02 -0.16
N LYS A 63 0.86 16.20 -0.52
CA LYS A 63 0.37 16.51 -1.88
C LYS A 63 1.45 16.34 -2.94
N SER A 64 2.69 16.72 -2.62
CA SER A 64 3.83 16.53 -3.51
C SER A 64 4.15 15.05 -3.74
N LYS A 65 4.18 14.24 -2.68
CA LYS A 65 4.41 12.79 -2.78
C LYS A 65 3.28 12.06 -3.49
N MET A 66 2.03 12.50 -3.28
CA MET A 66 0.81 11.90 -3.82
C MET A 66 0.31 12.62 -5.08
N TYR A 67 1.20 13.23 -5.87
CA TYR A 67 0.81 13.94 -7.08
C TYR A 67 0.09 13.05 -8.12
N VAL A 68 0.21 11.73 -8.02
CA VAL A 68 -0.51 10.73 -8.81
C VAL A 68 -2.03 10.98 -8.82
N TYR A 69 -2.61 11.39 -7.69
CA TYR A 69 -4.04 11.72 -7.63
C TYR A 69 -4.42 12.88 -8.56
N ASN A 70 -3.52 13.88 -8.72
CA ASN A 70 -3.73 14.98 -9.67
C ASN A 70 -3.57 14.50 -11.13
N VAL A 71 -2.64 13.56 -11.37
CA VAL A 71 -2.44 12.95 -12.70
C VAL A 71 -3.68 12.17 -13.11
N LEU A 72 -4.31 11.45 -12.18
CA LEU A 72 -5.53 10.67 -12.42
C LEU A 72 -6.78 11.51 -12.74
N ASN A 73 -6.76 12.82 -12.52
CA ASN A 73 -7.81 13.72 -13.01
C ASN A 73 -7.81 13.87 -14.54
N ASN A 74 -6.73 13.47 -15.23
CA ASN A 74 -6.69 13.40 -16.68
C ASN A 74 -7.33 12.09 -17.15
N ASN A 75 -8.01 12.15 -18.27
CA ASN A 75 -8.73 10.99 -18.79
C ASN A 75 -7.79 10.07 -19.59
N TYR A 76 -7.18 9.09 -18.94
CA TYR A 76 -6.36 8.07 -19.60
C TYR A 76 -7.24 6.94 -20.10
N PRO A 77 -7.11 6.50 -21.37
CA PRO A 77 -7.90 5.38 -21.89
C PRO A 77 -7.50 4.04 -21.29
N SER A 78 -6.25 3.91 -20.81
CA SER A 78 -5.74 2.70 -20.17
C SER A 78 -4.75 3.03 -19.07
N ILE A 79 -4.86 2.31 -17.95
CA ILE A 79 -3.93 2.37 -16.80
C ILE A 79 -3.36 0.98 -16.56
N CYS A 80 -2.03 0.88 -16.45
CA CYS A 80 -1.32 -0.32 -16.03
C CYS A 80 -0.77 -0.14 -14.61
N LEU A 81 -1.17 -1.01 -13.70
CA LEU A 81 -0.76 -1.04 -12.30
C LEU A 81 0.40 -2.02 -12.11
N TRP A 82 1.40 -1.65 -11.31
CA TRP A 82 2.60 -2.44 -11.02
C TRP A 82 2.81 -2.52 -9.51
N PHE A 83 2.37 -3.63 -8.90
CA PHE A 83 2.33 -3.79 -7.45
C PHE A 83 2.85 -5.16 -7.03
N GLY A 84 3.46 -5.23 -5.85
CA GLY A 84 3.84 -6.48 -5.21
C GLY A 84 2.65 -7.24 -4.60
N LYS A 85 2.94 -8.45 -4.09
CA LYS A 85 1.93 -9.30 -3.44
C LYS A 85 1.96 -9.22 -1.91
N ASP A 86 2.96 -8.56 -1.33
CA ASP A 86 3.02 -8.32 0.10
C ASP A 86 1.86 -7.42 0.58
N THR A 87 1.63 -7.41 1.89
CA THR A 87 0.50 -6.69 2.48
C THR A 87 0.58 -5.19 2.24
N PHE A 88 1.76 -4.58 2.36
CA PHE A 88 1.97 -3.15 2.13
C PHE A 88 1.54 -2.76 0.71
N CYS A 89 2.01 -3.49 -0.29
CA CYS A 89 1.64 -3.28 -1.69
C CYS A 89 0.14 -3.47 -1.93
N GLN A 90 -0.47 -4.48 -1.31
CA GLN A 90 -1.88 -4.81 -1.53
C GLN A 90 -2.84 -3.80 -0.88
N VAL A 91 -2.54 -3.24 0.29
CA VAL A 91 -3.39 -2.20 0.88
C VAL A 91 -3.22 -0.84 0.17
N ASN A 92 -2.06 -0.56 -0.39
CA ASN A 92 -1.85 0.56 -1.30
C ASN A 92 -2.65 0.38 -2.59
N LEU A 93 -2.59 -0.81 -3.21
CA LEU A 93 -3.39 -1.16 -4.40
C LEU A 93 -4.89 -1.00 -4.12
N LEU A 94 -5.38 -1.51 -2.99
CA LEU A 94 -6.77 -1.35 -2.56
C LEU A 94 -7.18 0.13 -2.54
N THR A 95 -6.36 0.99 -1.97
CA THR A 95 -6.63 2.43 -1.88
C THR A 95 -6.70 3.08 -3.25
N LEU A 96 -5.77 2.73 -4.14
CA LEU A 96 -5.78 3.24 -5.52
C LEU A 96 -7.02 2.77 -6.29
N LEU A 97 -7.40 1.50 -6.18
CA LEU A 97 -8.58 0.95 -6.83
C LEU A 97 -9.88 1.59 -6.30
N ALA A 98 -9.98 1.79 -4.98
CA ALA A 98 -11.11 2.50 -4.38
C ALA A 98 -11.18 3.97 -4.85
N TYR A 99 -10.04 4.63 -5.01
CA TYR A 99 -10.01 6.00 -5.56
C TYR A 99 -10.45 6.03 -7.03
N LEU A 100 -10.01 5.08 -7.85
CA LEU A 100 -10.45 4.98 -9.25
C LEU A 100 -11.96 4.76 -9.35
N GLU A 101 -12.56 3.98 -8.45
CA GLU A 101 -14.02 3.87 -8.33
C GLU A 101 -14.67 5.19 -7.92
N GLN A 102 -14.10 5.87 -6.92
CA GLN A 102 -14.61 7.16 -6.43
C GLN A 102 -14.68 8.23 -7.52
N ILE A 103 -13.66 8.29 -8.39
CA ILE A 103 -13.64 9.24 -9.51
C ILE A 103 -14.39 8.76 -10.75
N GLY A 104 -14.97 7.54 -10.71
CA GLY A 104 -15.74 6.98 -11.81
C GLY A 104 -14.90 6.61 -13.04
N TYR A 105 -13.65 6.14 -12.85
CA TYR A 105 -12.79 5.74 -13.96
C TYR A 105 -13.43 4.64 -14.81
N GLN A 106 -13.43 4.80 -16.14
CA GLN A 106 -14.07 3.91 -17.09
C GLN A 106 -13.11 3.32 -18.13
N GLY A 107 -11.82 3.65 -18.06
CA GLY A 107 -10.81 3.14 -18.99
C GLY A 107 -10.43 1.68 -18.70
N GLU A 108 -9.58 1.15 -19.56
CA GLU A 108 -9.01 -0.19 -19.36
C GLU A 108 -8.04 -0.18 -18.17
N LEU A 109 -8.14 -1.20 -17.31
CA LEU A 109 -7.29 -1.32 -16.12
C LEU A 109 -6.63 -2.69 -16.09
N LYS A 110 -5.30 -2.70 -16.13
CA LYS A 110 -4.47 -3.91 -16.06
C LYS A 110 -3.60 -3.90 -14.82
N LEU A 111 -3.38 -5.06 -14.23
CA LEU A 111 -2.48 -5.27 -13.10
C LEU A 111 -1.33 -6.20 -13.50
N ASN A 112 -0.13 -5.79 -13.13
CA ASN A 112 1.07 -6.60 -13.20
C ASN A 112 1.61 -6.79 -11.78
N TYR A 113 1.79 -8.05 -11.39
CA TYR A 113 2.47 -8.36 -10.13
C TYR A 113 3.97 -8.45 -10.33
N ILE A 114 4.71 -7.81 -9.45
CA ILE A 114 6.16 -7.82 -9.41
C ILE A 114 6.66 -8.43 -8.11
N ASP A 115 7.86 -8.95 -8.15
CA ASP A 115 8.64 -9.22 -6.94
C ASP A 115 9.32 -7.93 -6.48
N ASP A 116 9.09 -7.54 -5.23
CA ASP A 116 9.55 -6.24 -4.71
C ASP A 116 11.06 -6.16 -4.45
N GLU A 117 11.74 -7.32 -4.34
CA GLU A 117 13.20 -7.38 -4.15
C GLU A 117 13.95 -7.41 -5.50
N THR A 118 13.46 -8.20 -6.46
CA THR A 118 14.14 -8.44 -7.74
C THR A 118 13.59 -7.64 -8.91
N PHE A 119 12.38 -7.08 -8.76
CA PHE A 119 11.59 -6.42 -9.81
C PHE A 119 11.22 -7.33 -10.99
N GLU A 120 11.29 -8.65 -10.80
CA GLU A 120 10.82 -9.61 -11.78
C GLU A 120 9.28 -9.58 -11.88
N VAL A 121 8.78 -9.70 -13.11
CA VAL A 121 7.33 -9.77 -13.35
C VAL A 121 6.84 -11.17 -13.02
N LEU A 122 6.04 -11.30 -11.97
CA LEU A 122 5.45 -12.57 -11.51
C LEU A 122 4.18 -12.94 -12.30
N ALA A 123 3.39 -11.93 -12.68
CA ALA A 123 2.21 -12.08 -13.52
C ALA A 123 1.92 -10.75 -14.22
N SER A 124 1.36 -10.78 -15.42
CA SER A 124 1.13 -9.56 -16.20
C SER A 124 -0.23 -9.54 -16.90
N ASN A 125 -0.67 -8.35 -17.24
CA ASN A 125 -1.89 -8.08 -18.02
C ASN A 125 -3.17 -8.69 -17.42
N ILE A 126 -3.26 -8.72 -16.07
CA ILE A 126 -4.45 -9.19 -15.38
C ILE A 126 -5.53 -8.12 -15.48
N ASP A 127 -6.70 -8.47 -16.01
CA ASP A 127 -7.85 -7.55 -16.07
C ASP A 127 -8.36 -7.22 -14.69
N VAL A 128 -8.50 -5.91 -14.40
CA VAL A 128 -9.10 -5.44 -13.16
C VAL A 128 -10.46 -4.82 -13.47
N LYS A 129 -11.49 -5.31 -12.79
CA LYS A 129 -12.85 -4.76 -12.89
C LYS A 129 -13.18 -4.00 -11.62
N LEU A 130 -13.48 -2.72 -11.76
CA LEU A 130 -13.94 -1.88 -10.67
C LEU A 130 -15.40 -2.22 -10.28
N GLY A 131 -15.82 -1.81 -9.08
CA GLY A 131 -17.17 -1.97 -8.57
C GLY A 131 -17.28 -2.58 -7.17
N VAL A 132 -16.16 -3.02 -6.57
CA VAL A 132 -16.16 -3.65 -5.24
C VAL A 132 -15.14 -3.01 -4.26
N TYR A 133 -14.19 -2.25 -4.77
CA TYR A 133 -13.02 -1.81 -3.97
C TYR A 133 -13.34 -0.71 -2.98
N SER A 134 -14.29 0.17 -3.26
CA SER A 134 -14.76 1.17 -2.29
C SER A 134 -15.33 0.49 -1.05
N LYS A 135 -16.07 -0.62 -1.23
CA LYS A 135 -16.61 -1.39 -0.11
C LYS A 135 -15.52 -2.14 0.64
N ILE A 136 -14.58 -2.79 -0.07
CA ILE A 136 -13.45 -3.49 0.54
C ILE A 136 -12.58 -2.50 1.32
N TYR A 137 -12.31 -1.32 0.75
CA TYR A 137 -11.56 -0.25 1.39
C TYR A 137 -12.23 0.20 2.71
N GLU A 138 -13.54 0.44 2.67
CA GLU A 138 -14.32 0.81 3.85
C GLU A 138 -14.24 -0.28 4.92
N ASP A 139 -14.47 -1.54 4.56
CA ASP A 139 -14.45 -2.65 5.51
C ASP A 139 -13.05 -2.84 6.13
N VAL A 140 -12.00 -2.90 5.30
CA VAL A 140 -10.64 -3.20 5.76
C VAL A 140 -10.01 -2.01 6.48
N LEU A 141 -9.99 -0.83 5.84
CA LEU A 141 -9.16 0.29 6.29
C LEU A 141 -9.90 1.23 7.26
N ILE A 142 -11.22 1.31 7.20
CA ILE A 142 -12.01 2.20 8.06
C ILE A 142 -12.67 1.42 9.19
N LEU A 143 -13.47 0.40 8.86
CA LEU A 143 -14.25 -0.36 9.83
C LEU A 143 -13.45 -1.47 10.52
N LYS A 144 -12.25 -1.77 10.04
CA LYS A 144 -11.38 -2.85 10.54
C LYS A 144 -12.13 -4.19 10.59
N LYS A 145 -12.78 -4.54 9.49
CA LYS A 145 -13.54 -5.77 9.30
C LYS A 145 -12.97 -6.60 8.16
N ILE A 146 -12.98 -7.91 8.31
CA ILE A 146 -12.64 -8.84 7.24
C ILE A 146 -13.76 -8.74 6.18
N PRO A 147 -13.42 -8.38 4.92
CA PRO A 147 -14.41 -8.27 3.86
C PRO A 147 -14.90 -9.64 3.40
N GLN A 148 -16.10 -9.72 2.83
CA GLN A 148 -16.64 -10.96 2.24
C GLN A 148 -15.98 -11.29 0.89
N ASP A 149 -15.55 -10.28 0.17
CA ASP A 149 -14.86 -10.38 -1.12
C ASP A 149 -13.57 -9.56 -1.02
N VAL A 150 -12.52 -10.00 -1.67
CA VAL A 150 -11.22 -9.30 -1.73
C VAL A 150 -10.90 -8.79 -3.15
N GLY A 151 -11.79 -9.03 -4.13
CA GLY A 151 -11.57 -8.65 -5.51
C GLY A 151 -10.29 -9.28 -6.09
N ILE A 152 -9.41 -8.43 -6.66
CA ILE A 152 -8.12 -8.87 -7.20
C ILE A 152 -7.02 -9.01 -6.12
N LEU A 153 -7.27 -8.52 -4.91
CA LEU A 153 -6.29 -8.58 -3.81
C LEU A 153 -6.08 -10.01 -3.33
N THR A 154 -4.94 -10.27 -2.71
CA THR A 154 -4.70 -11.56 -2.09
C THR A 154 -5.41 -11.65 -0.73
N ALA A 155 -6.13 -12.73 -0.45
CA ALA A 155 -6.75 -12.95 0.86
C ALA A 155 -5.71 -12.94 1.99
N ARG A 156 -4.53 -13.51 1.72
CA ARG A 156 -3.42 -13.55 2.65
C ARG A 156 -2.96 -12.14 3.07
N ALA A 157 -2.88 -11.19 2.14
CA ALA A 157 -2.50 -9.81 2.48
C ALA A 157 -3.51 -9.14 3.42
N ILE A 158 -4.80 -9.40 3.22
CA ILE A 158 -5.84 -8.89 4.12
C ILE A 158 -5.74 -9.53 5.52
N GLU A 159 -5.51 -10.84 5.61
CA GLU A 159 -5.26 -11.52 6.89
C GLU A 159 -4.06 -10.92 7.63
N LEU A 160 -2.94 -10.73 6.93
CA LEU A 160 -1.73 -10.17 7.50
C LEU A 160 -1.87 -8.69 7.88
N PHE A 161 -2.71 -7.92 7.18
CA PHE A 161 -3.05 -6.57 7.60
C PHE A 161 -3.71 -6.56 8.99
N PHE A 162 -4.67 -7.44 9.22
CA PHE A 162 -5.31 -7.56 10.54
C PHE A 162 -4.36 -8.14 11.60
N ASP A 163 -3.50 -9.10 11.23
CA ASP A 163 -2.48 -9.64 12.12
C ASP A 163 -1.50 -8.54 12.58
N TYR A 164 -1.01 -7.71 11.65
CA TYR A 164 -0.10 -6.58 11.95
C TYR A 164 -0.69 -5.61 12.97
N HIS A 165 -2.00 -5.34 12.88
CA HIS A 165 -2.70 -4.42 13.78
C HIS A 165 -3.20 -5.09 15.07
N SER A 166 -2.96 -6.38 15.25
CA SER A 166 -3.40 -7.13 16.42
C SER A 166 -2.31 -7.23 17.49
N ASP A 167 -2.65 -6.93 18.76
CA ASP A 167 -1.76 -7.20 19.90
C ASP A 167 -1.43 -8.70 20.02
N SER A 168 -2.30 -9.57 19.54
CA SER A 168 -2.09 -11.01 19.50
C SER A 168 -1.54 -11.52 18.15
N GLY A 169 -1.13 -10.62 17.26
CA GLY A 169 -0.55 -10.95 15.97
C GLY A 169 0.81 -11.65 16.07
N GLU A 170 1.21 -12.29 15.00
CA GLU A 170 2.45 -13.08 14.95
C GLU A 170 3.69 -12.23 15.23
N LEU A 171 3.78 -11.06 14.56
CA LEU A 171 4.91 -10.16 14.76
C LEU A 171 4.92 -9.54 16.16
N SER A 172 3.75 -9.18 16.71
CA SER A 172 3.64 -8.66 18.08
C SER A 172 4.08 -9.70 19.11
N LYS A 173 3.69 -10.97 18.93
CA LYS A 173 4.16 -12.09 19.77
C LYS A 173 5.67 -12.29 19.64
N LEU A 174 6.19 -12.20 18.42
CA LEU A 174 7.63 -12.36 18.16
C LEU A 174 8.45 -11.28 18.86
N VAL A 175 8.01 -10.02 18.85
CA VAL A 175 8.63 -8.92 19.59
C VAL A 175 8.70 -9.25 21.08
N ARG A 176 7.57 -9.58 21.70
CA ARG A 176 7.52 -9.86 23.14
C ARG A 176 8.34 -11.09 23.54
N ALA A 177 8.32 -12.16 22.72
CA ALA A 177 9.11 -13.36 22.99
C ALA A 177 10.64 -13.12 22.89
N ASN A 178 11.07 -12.02 22.28
CA ASN A 178 12.46 -11.68 22.08
C ASN A 178 12.84 -10.31 22.68
N ALA A 179 12.08 -9.84 23.68
CA ALA A 179 12.26 -8.54 24.32
C ALA A 179 13.65 -8.36 25.00
N ASN A 180 14.33 -9.45 25.30
CA ASN A 180 15.67 -9.46 25.91
C ASN A 180 16.82 -9.37 24.89
N LYS A 181 16.53 -9.39 23.59
CA LYS A 181 17.56 -9.27 22.54
C LYS A 181 18.05 -7.83 22.40
N GLU A 182 19.28 -7.70 21.91
CA GLU A 182 19.78 -6.41 21.44
C GLU A 182 18.89 -5.84 20.34
N ARG A 183 18.68 -4.52 20.37
CA ARG A 183 17.75 -3.80 19.47
C ARG A 183 17.96 -4.14 18.00
N MET A 184 19.21 -4.15 17.54
CA MET A 184 19.53 -4.44 16.14
C MET A 184 19.23 -5.90 15.78
N GLU A 185 19.51 -6.84 16.65
CA GLU A 185 19.17 -8.26 16.44
C GLU A 185 17.65 -8.45 16.29
N LEU A 186 16.87 -7.75 17.12
CA LEU A 186 15.42 -7.81 17.05
C LEU A 186 14.88 -7.22 15.74
N ILE A 187 15.42 -6.08 15.30
CA ILE A 187 15.07 -5.47 14.00
C ILE A 187 15.33 -6.45 12.86
N LEU A 188 16.54 -7.01 12.78
CA LEU A 188 16.91 -7.96 11.72
C LEU A 188 16.04 -9.23 11.74
N LEU A 189 15.71 -9.75 12.92
CA LEU A 189 14.81 -10.88 13.08
C LEU A 189 13.41 -10.56 12.52
N LEU A 190 12.88 -9.39 12.85
CA LEU A 190 11.54 -8.97 12.40
C LEU A 190 11.51 -8.71 10.89
N LEU A 191 12.51 -8.04 10.33
CA LEU A 191 12.63 -7.83 8.88
C LEU A 191 12.62 -9.16 8.14
N ALA A 192 13.41 -10.15 8.62
CA ALA A 192 13.43 -11.47 8.01
C ALA A 192 12.07 -12.22 8.09
N LYS A 193 11.25 -11.93 9.10
CA LYS A 193 9.93 -12.55 9.33
C LYS A 193 8.75 -11.77 8.75
N SER A 194 8.95 -10.51 8.40
CA SER A 194 7.89 -9.64 7.90
C SER A 194 7.86 -9.48 6.37
N LYS A 195 8.53 -10.34 5.61
CA LYS A 195 8.58 -10.24 4.13
C LYS A 195 7.19 -10.21 3.49
N GLU A 196 6.27 -11.10 3.90
CA GLU A 196 4.88 -11.09 3.40
C GLU A 196 4.09 -9.86 3.83
N TYR A 197 4.52 -9.15 4.88
CA TYR A 197 3.90 -7.88 5.31
C TYR A 197 4.43 -6.68 4.52
N GLY A 198 5.62 -6.77 3.94
CA GLY A 198 6.27 -5.67 3.22
C GLY A 198 6.69 -4.51 4.14
N LEU A 199 7.09 -4.80 5.39
CA LEU A 199 7.43 -3.75 6.36
C LEU A 199 8.81 -3.15 6.10
N SER A 200 8.88 -1.82 6.20
CA SER A 200 10.12 -1.07 6.25
C SER A 200 10.75 -1.11 7.67
N ASP A 201 12.02 -0.74 7.76
CA ASP A 201 12.75 -0.59 9.03
C ASP A 201 11.99 0.29 10.03
N LEU A 202 11.45 1.41 9.57
CA LEU A 202 10.68 2.34 10.40
C LEU A 202 9.40 1.70 10.96
N GLN A 203 8.72 0.89 10.17
CA GLN A 203 7.53 0.17 10.63
C GLN A 203 7.87 -0.93 11.62
N VAL A 204 8.97 -1.64 11.42
CA VAL A 204 9.50 -2.60 12.37
C VAL A 204 9.88 -1.92 13.69
N GLU A 205 10.58 -0.81 13.64
CA GLU A 205 10.91 -0.05 14.85
C GLU A 205 9.68 0.46 15.61
N LYS A 206 8.67 0.94 14.89
CA LYS A 206 7.39 1.35 15.48
C LYS A 206 6.69 0.18 16.16
N LEU A 207 6.68 -0.99 15.52
CA LEU A 207 6.10 -2.22 16.09
C LEU A 207 6.83 -2.64 17.37
N ILE A 208 8.16 -2.61 17.39
CA ILE A 208 8.95 -2.90 18.59
C ILE A 208 8.59 -1.92 19.70
N ASN A 209 8.60 -0.63 19.43
CA ASN A 209 8.33 0.40 20.42
C ASN A 209 6.92 0.24 21.01
N SER A 210 5.91 0.00 20.18
CA SER A 210 4.52 -0.16 20.63
C SER A 210 4.30 -1.40 21.51
N ASN A 211 5.08 -2.46 21.29
CA ASN A 211 4.97 -3.69 22.07
C ASN A 211 5.79 -3.69 23.36
N LEU A 212 6.96 -3.01 23.39
CA LEU A 212 7.82 -2.99 24.59
C LEU A 212 7.54 -1.82 25.53
N SER A 213 6.90 -0.72 25.05
CA SER A 213 6.53 0.42 25.90
C SER A 213 5.28 0.18 26.77
N ARG A 214 4.56 -0.92 26.57
CA ARG A 214 3.34 -1.27 27.34
C ARG A 214 3.62 -1.99 28.66
N ASP A 215 4.86 -2.42 28.87
CA ASP A 215 5.28 -3.17 30.07
C ASP A 215 5.94 -2.29 31.15
N VAL A 216 5.75 -0.94 31.10
CA VAL A 216 6.28 0.02 32.07
C VAL A 216 5.15 0.75 32.80
#